data_170513bf994c7f49366f06018404b09e
#
_entry.id   170513bf994c7f49366f06018404b09e
#
_cell.length_a   1.000
_cell.length_b   1.000
_cell.length_c   1.000
_cell.angle_alpha   90.00
_cell.angle_beta   90.00
_cell.angle_gamma   90.00
#
_symmetry.space_group_name_H-M   'P 1'
#
loop_
_entity.id
_entity.type
_entity.pdbx_description
1 polymer ?
#
loop_
_entity_poly.entity_id
_entity_poly.type
_entity_poly.pdbx_seq_one_letter_code
_entity_poly.pdbx_strand_id
1 'polypeptide(L)'
;MNKYEELLQDASDDNVRVYESFDLNGDNEVVEKIDGLYMDGNIALDKDLKTTAERACVLAEELGHHYTSNGNIIDMNSLHNRKQERQARLHGYNRMIGLYGIISAFKAGCQNAFEIAEHLHITEDYLQECIKCYREKYGVYTTIDNYVIYFIPNLAVGEHIDI
;
A
#
# COMPACT_ATOMS: atom_id res chain seq x y z
N MET A 1 11.30 -12.09 -9.99
CA MET A 1 10.14 -11.21 -10.20
C MET A 1 10.12 -10.17 -9.10
N ASN A 2 10.07 -8.89 -9.44
CA ASN A 2 9.95 -7.85 -8.43
C ASN A 2 8.49 -7.66 -8.01
N LYS A 3 8.26 -6.88 -6.96
CA LYS A 3 6.92 -6.67 -6.39
C LYS A 3 5.93 -6.09 -7.39
N TYR A 4 6.38 -5.18 -8.23
CA TYR A 4 5.54 -4.59 -9.28
C TYR A 4 5.10 -5.63 -10.32
N GLU A 5 6.03 -6.47 -10.75
CA GLU A 5 5.74 -7.57 -11.67
C GLU A 5 4.76 -8.59 -11.07
N GLU A 6 4.92 -8.91 -9.77
CA GLU A 6 3.96 -9.76 -9.06
C GLU A 6 2.54 -9.18 -9.07
N LEU A 7 2.42 -7.87 -8.81
CA LEU A 7 1.13 -7.19 -8.83
C LEU A 7 0.52 -7.14 -10.24
N LEU A 8 1.33 -6.95 -11.27
CA LEU A 8 0.87 -7.02 -12.67
C LEU A 8 0.37 -8.43 -13.02
N GLN A 9 1.04 -9.46 -12.53
CA GLN A 9 0.61 -10.83 -12.73
C GLN A 9 -0.72 -11.10 -12.01
N ASP A 10 -0.85 -10.68 -10.75
CA ASP A 10 -2.10 -10.82 -10.00
C ASP A 10 -3.27 -10.12 -10.71
N ALA A 11 -3.03 -8.91 -11.21
CA ALA A 11 -4.03 -8.17 -11.99
C ALA A 11 -4.45 -8.95 -13.25
N SER A 12 -3.48 -9.50 -13.97
CA SER A 12 -3.74 -10.30 -15.17
C SER A 12 -4.54 -11.57 -14.85
N ASP A 13 -4.19 -12.25 -13.77
CA ASP A 13 -4.88 -13.47 -13.34
C ASP A 13 -6.34 -13.19 -12.96
N ASP A 14 -6.62 -12.02 -12.45
CA ASP A 14 -7.97 -11.56 -12.08
C ASP A 14 -8.71 -10.81 -13.19
N ASN A 15 -8.17 -10.82 -14.40
CA ASN A 15 -8.71 -10.12 -15.57
C ASN A 15 -8.84 -8.60 -15.38
N VAL A 16 -7.97 -8.01 -14.59
CA VAL A 16 -7.83 -6.57 -14.43
C VAL A 16 -6.83 -6.05 -15.46
N ARG A 17 -7.24 -5.08 -16.25
CA ARG A 17 -6.36 -4.44 -17.24
C ARG A 17 -5.61 -3.30 -16.60
N VAL A 18 -4.29 -3.30 -16.76
CA VAL A 18 -3.42 -2.25 -16.25
C VAL A 18 -2.81 -1.47 -17.42
N TYR A 19 -3.08 -0.17 -17.45
CA TYR A 19 -2.48 0.78 -18.38
C TYR A 19 -1.31 1.44 -17.66
N GLU A 20 -0.09 1.01 -17.94
CA GLU A 20 1.10 1.36 -17.18
C GLU A 20 1.64 2.76 -17.42
N SER A 21 1.16 3.44 -18.44
CA SER A 21 1.56 4.81 -18.76
C SER A 21 0.39 5.56 -19.35
N PHE A 22 -0.34 6.25 -18.51
CA PHE A 22 -1.53 6.99 -18.88
C PHE A 22 -1.41 8.45 -18.43
N ASP A 23 -1.90 9.37 -19.23
CA ASP A 23 -1.90 10.79 -18.89
C ASP A 23 -3.13 11.13 -18.03
N LEU A 24 -3.01 10.93 -16.71
CA LEU A 24 -4.11 11.17 -15.78
C LEU A 24 -4.29 12.65 -15.43
N ASN A 25 -3.26 13.46 -15.57
CA ASN A 25 -3.26 14.85 -15.11
C ASN A 25 -3.35 15.88 -16.22
N GLY A 26 -3.03 15.49 -17.47
CA GLY A 26 -3.03 16.40 -18.60
C GLY A 26 -2.02 17.53 -18.48
N ASP A 27 -2.22 18.61 -19.27
CA ASP A 27 -1.40 19.81 -19.26
C ASP A 27 -1.95 20.89 -18.31
N ASN A 28 -3.00 20.61 -17.58
CA ASN A 28 -3.60 21.53 -16.63
C ASN A 28 -2.79 21.60 -15.35
N GLU A 29 -2.63 22.80 -14.80
CA GLU A 29 -2.14 23.01 -13.44
C GLU A 29 -3.19 22.47 -12.46
N VAL A 30 -3.19 21.17 -12.25
CA VAL A 30 -4.09 20.51 -11.30
C VAL A 30 -3.52 20.69 -9.90
N VAL A 31 -4.34 21.18 -8.99
CA VAL A 31 -3.95 21.41 -7.58
C VAL A 31 -3.59 20.09 -6.89
N GLU A 32 -4.20 18.99 -7.30
CA GLU A 32 -3.90 17.64 -6.81
C GLU A 32 -3.62 16.72 -7.98
N LYS A 33 -2.44 16.08 -7.96
CA LYS A 33 -2.08 15.07 -8.95
C LYS A 33 -2.70 13.72 -8.60
N ILE A 34 -3.21 13.06 -9.62
CA ILE A 34 -3.72 11.70 -9.54
C ILE A 34 -2.63 10.75 -10.05
N ASP A 35 -2.17 9.82 -9.23
CA ASP A 35 -1.13 8.86 -9.58
C ASP A 35 -1.69 7.58 -10.17
N GLY A 36 -2.91 7.21 -9.80
CA GLY A 36 -3.60 6.03 -10.29
C GLY A 36 -5.10 6.22 -10.30
N LEU A 37 -5.78 5.37 -11.06
CA LEU A 37 -7.24 5.35 -11.14
C LEU A 37 -7.73 3.93 -11.38
N TYR A 38 -8.67 3.49 -10.56
CA TYR A 38 -9.41 2.25 -10.78
C TYR A 38 -10.82 2.56 -11.29
N MET A 39 -11.21 1.88 -12.35
CA MET A 39 -12.56 1.98 -12.89
C MET A 39 -12.98 0.65 -13.53
N ASP A 40 -13.92 -0.03 -12.90
CA ASP A 40 -14.63 -1.18 -13.47
C ASP A 40 -13.68 -2.24 -14.11
N GLY A 41 -12.73 -2.73 -13.33
CA GLY A 41 -11.75 -3.73 -13.78
C GLY A 41 -10.61 -3.19 -14.62
N ASN A 42 -10.46 -1.87 -14.70
CA ASN A 42 -9.34 -1.21 -15.38
C ASN A 42 -8.57 -0.35 -14.39
N ILE A 43 -7.26 -0.40 -14.46
CA ILE A 43 -6.37 0.44 -13.68
C ILE A 43 -5.50 1.24 -14.64
N ALA A 44 -5.41 2.54 -14.41
CA ALA A 44 -4.47 3.41 -15.11
C ALA A 44 -3.43 3.93 -14.11
N LEU A 45 -2.17 3.85 -14.47
CA LEU A 45 -1.06 4.43 -13.72
C LEU A 45 -0.56 5.67 -14.47
N ASP A 46 -0.29 6.73 -13.73
CA ASP A 46 0.18 7.97 -14.34
C ASP A 46 1.55 7.80 -15.00
N LYS A 47 1.72 8.42 -16.15
CA LYS A 47 2.97 8.38 -16.95
C LYS A 47 4.19 8.95 -16.23
N ASP A 48 3.98 9.84 -15.25
CA ASP A 48 5.05 10.52 -14.52
C ASP A 48 5.58 9.74 -13.31
N LEU A 49 5.03 8.57 -13.02
CA LEU A 49 5.60 7.65 -12.03
C LEU A 49 6.95 7.15 -12.51
N LYS A 50 8.01 7.49 -11.78
CA LYS A 50 9.40 7.31 -12.24
C LYS A 50 10.03 6.00 -11.82
N THR A 51 9.71 5.51 -10.61
CA THR A 51 10.36 4.33 -10.05
C THR A 51 9.41 3.14 -10.00
N THR A 52 10.00 1.95 -9.98
CA THR A 52 9.26 0.69 -9.81
C THR A 52 8.53 0.65 -8.46
N ALA A 53 9.16 1.20 -7.42
CA ALA A 53 8.55 1.30 -6.09
C ALA A 53 7.31 2.20 -6.10
N GLU A 54 7.36 3.36 -6.74
CA GLU A 54 6.19 4.24 -6.90
C GLU A 54 5.05 3.52 -7.62
N ARG A 55 5.35 2.88 -8.74
CA ARG A 55 4.36 2.12 -9.51
C ARG A 55 3.75 0.97 -8.72
N ALA A 56 4.57 0.24 -7.97
CA ALA A 56 4.09 -0.85 -7.14
C ALA A 56 3.13 -0.36 -6.05
N CYS A 57 3.45 0.72 -5.36
CA CYS A 57 2.61 1.30 -4.32
C CYS A 57 1.27 1.78 -4.88
N VAL A 58 1.27 2.47 -6.01
CA VAL A 58 0.05 2.95 -6.67
C VAL A 58 -0.79 1.77 -7.16
N LEU A 59 -0.18 0.80 -7.83
CA LEU A 59 -0.88 -0.39 -8.32
C LEU A 59 -1.52 -1.19 -7.17
N ALA A 60 -0.83 -1.33 -6.04
CA ALA A 60 -1.37 -2.01 -4.87
C ALA A 60 -2.62 -1.29 -4.32
N GLU A 61 -2.63 0.03 -4.29
CA GLU A 61 -3.79 0.82 -3.86
C GLU A 61 -4.98 0.62 -4.83
N GLU A 62 -4.72 0.72 -6.13
CA GLU A 62 -5.79 0.56 -7.14
C GLU A 62 -6.33 -0.88 -7.18
N LEU A 63 -5.48 -1.89 -7.01
CA LEU A 63 -5.92 -3.27 -6.81
C LEU A 63 -6.75 -3.42 -5.52
N GLY A 64 -6.38 -2.68 -4.49
CA GLY A 64 -7.18 -2.59 -3.26
C GLY A 64 -8.61 -2.15 -3.54
N HIS A 65 -8.80 -1.16 -4.41
CA HIS A 65 -10.14 -0.75 -4.87
C HIS A 65 -10.86 -1.88 -5.59
N HIS A 66 -10.17 -2.63 -6.44
CA HIS A 66 -10.75 -3.77 -7.14
C HIS A 66 -11.28 -4.84 -6.17
N TYR A 67 -10.48 -5.20 -5.16
CA TYR A 67 -10.82 -6.27 -4.24
C TYR A 67 -11.83 -5.89 -3.15
N THR A 68 -11.93 -4.60 -2.83
CA THR A 68 -12.77 -4.12 -1.73
C THR A 68 -14.02 -3.37 -2.17
N SER A 69 -14.12 -2.98 -3.44
CA SER A 69 -15.27 -2.25 -3.96
C SER A 69 -16.44 -3.20 -4.23
N ASN A 70 -17.54 -2.98 -3.54
CA ASN A 70 -18.81 -3.63 -3.80
C ASN A 70 -19.77 -2.62 -4.44
N GLY A 71 -19.67 -2.43 -5.76
CA GLY A 71 -20.58 -1.58 -6.52
C GLY A 71 -20.01 -0.23 -6.95
N ASN A 72 -20.82 0.59 -7.62
CA ASN A 72 -20.40 1.86 -8.21
C ASN A 72 -20.04 2.91 -7.17
N ILE A 73 -18.78 3.27 -7.13
CA ILE A 73 -18.27 4.38 -6.30
C ILE A 73 -18.48 5.69 -7.07
N ILE A 74 -19.72 6.13 -7.25
CA ILE A 74 -20.00 7.39 -7.94
C ILE A 74 -20.25 8.53 -6.96
N ASP A 75 -20.53 8.23 -5.70
CA ASP A 75 -20.84 9.24 -4.71
C ASP A 75 -19.64 9.54 -3.81
N MET A 76 -18.84 10.53 -4.21
CA MET A 76 -17.58 10.91 -3.55
C MET A 76 -17.78 11.63 -2.20
N ASN A 77 -19.01 11.89 -1.76
CA ASN A 77 -19.29 12.73 -0.60
C ASN A 77 -19.81 12.01 0.63
N SER A 78 -19.93 10.67 0.60
CA SER A 78 -20.49 9.94 1.73
C SER A 78 -19.42 9.37 2.66
N LEU A 79 -19.78 9.18 3.92
CA LEU A 79 -19.00 8.44 4.91
C LEU A 79 -18.64 7.03 4.40
N HIS A 80 -19.46 6.47 3.53
CA HIS A 80 -19.28 5.17 2.91
C HIS A 80 -18.04 5.15 1.98
N ASN A 81 -17.81 6.22 1.22
CA ASN A 81 -16.64 6.34 0.34
C ASN A 81 -15.32 6.45 1.12
N ARG A 82 -15.31 7.13 2.25
CA ARG A 82 -14.14 7.20 3.13
C ARG A 82 -13.76 5.85 3.70
N LYS A 83 -14.76 5.04 4.05
CA LYS A 83 -14.54 3.66 4.50
C LYS A 83 -13.98 2.79 3.39
N GLN A 84 -14.51 2.91 2.18
CA GLN A 84 -14.02 2.18 1.02
C GLN A 84 -12.59 2.56 0.67
N GLU A 85 -12.27 3.86 0.68
CA GLU A 85 -10.91 4.34 0.48
C GLU A 85 -9.94 3.76 1.53
N ARG A 86 -10.34 3.80 2.79
CA ARG A 86 -9.54 3.24 3.88
C ARG A 86 -9.34 1.73 3.73
N GLN A 87 -10.37 0.99 3.35
CA GLN A 87 -10.30 -0.44 3.12
C GLN A 87 -9.38 -0.78 1.94
N ALA A 88 -9.47 -0.01 0.85
CA ALA A 88 -8.61 -0.19 -0.32
C ALA A 88 -7.14 0.06 0.04
N ARG A 89 -6.84 1.13 0.75
CA ARG A 89 -5.48 1.44 1.22
C ARG A 89 -4.95 0.37 2.17
N LEU A 90 -5.77 -0.04 3.13
CA LEU A 90 -5.39 -1.10 4.07
C LEU A 90 -5.10 -2.42 3.35
N HIS A 91 -5.89 -2.76 2.34
CA HIS A 91 -5.63 -3.93 1.50
C HIS A 91 -4.25 -3.83 0.82
N GLY A 92 -3.92 -2.66 0.26
CA GLY A 92 -2.61 -2.41 -0.34
C GLY A 92 -1.48 -2.50 0.68
N TYR A 93 -1.63 -1.90 1.85
CA TYR A 93 -0.61 -1.97 2.91
C TYR A 93 -0.38 -3.40 3.39
N ASN A 94 -1.43 -4.17 3.57
CA ASN A 94 -1.32 -5.57 3.98
C ASN A 94 -0.66 -6.43 2.89
N ARG A 95 -0.89 -6.13 1.64
CA ARG A 95 -0.26 -6.79 0.50
C ARG A 95 1.23 -6.46 0.39
N MET A 96 1.57 -5.17 0.50
CA MET A 96 2.93 -4.69 0.25
C MET A 96 3.83 -4.81 1.47
N ILE A 97 3.29 -4.68 2.64
CA ILE A 97 4.03 -4.58 3.91
C ILE A 97 3.57 -5.70 4.86
N GLY A 98 2.39 -5.55 5.42
CA GLY A 98 1.86 -6.45 6.42
C GLY A 98 2.69 -6.49 7.70
N LEU A 99 2.22 -7.19 8.70
CA LEU A 99 2.96 -7.38 9.96
C LEU A 99 4.24 -8.19 9.72
N TYR A 100 4.19 -9.20 8.87
CA TYR A 100 5.37 -10.00 8.52
C TYR A 100 6.41 -9.22 7.74
N GLY A 101 6.01 -8.26 6.91
CA GLY A 101 6.95 -7.36 6.23
C GLY A 101 7.75 -6.52 7.21
N ILE A 102 7.09 -5.98 8.22
CA ILE A 102 7.74 -5.23 9.29
C ILE A 102 8.73 -6.13 10.05
N ILE A 103 8.32 -7.32 10.43
CA ILE A 103 9.18 -8.31 11.10
C ILE A 103 10.40 -8.65 10.22
N SER A 104 10.18 -8.91 8.95
CA SER A 104 11.24 -9.20 7.98
C SER A 104 12.28 -8.09 7.91
N ALA A 105 11.84 -6.84 7.88
CA ALA A 105 12.73 -5.69 7.84
C ALA A 105 13.60 -5.59 9.10
N PHE A 106 13.02 -5.80 10.26
CA PHE A 106 13.76 -5.79 11.52
C PHE A 106 14.75 -6.97 11.61
N LYS A 107 14.38 -8.15 11.15
CA LYS A 107 15.28 -9.31 11.09
C LYS A 107 16.45 -9.08 10.12
N ALA A 108 16.22 -8.33 9.05
CA ALA A 108 17.27 -7.95 8.11
C ALA A 108 18.21 -6.85 8.65
N GLY A 109 17.92 -6.31 9.84
CA GLY A 109 18.75 -5.30 10.48
C GLY A 109 18.44 -3.86 10.05
N CYS A 110 17.28 -3.62 9.45
CA CYS A 110 16.86 -2.27 9.07
C CYS A 110 16.69 -1.39 10.32
N GLN A 111 17.30 -0.20 10.32
CA GLN A 111 17.36 0.69 11.47
C GLN A 111 16.53 1.96 11.31
N ASN A 112 16.07 2.27 10.10
CA ASN A 112 15.31 3.48 9.81
C ASN A 112 14.30 3.26 8.70
N ALA A 113 13.44 4.24 8.49
CA ALA A 113 12.37 4.17 7.48
C ALA A 113 12.91 3.98 6.06
N PHE A 114 14.02 4.61 5.73
CA PHE A 114 14.66 4.46 4.42
C PHE A 114 15.06 2.99 4.17
N GLU A 115 15.75 2.37 5.12
CA GLU A 115 16.20 0.98 5.00
C GLU A 115 15.01 0.01 4.93
N ILE A 116 13.96 0.24 5.70
CA ILE A 116 12.74 -0.57 5.67
C ILE A 116 12.07 -0.46 4.29
N ALA A 117 11.92 0.76 3.77
CA ALA A 117 11.32 0.99 2.46
C ALA A 117 12.13 0.31 1.35
N GLU A 118 13.45 0.43 1.37
CA GLU A 118 14.34 -0.27 0.44
C GLU A 118 14.19 -1.79 0.52
N HIS A 119 14.16 -2.34 1.72
CA HIS A 119 14.00 -3.77 1.96
C HIS A 119 12.67 -4.31 1.39
N LEU A 120 11.60 -3.54 1.53
CA LEU A 120 10.26 -3.90 1.08
C LEU A 120 9.94 -3.46 -0.35
N HIS A 121 10.86 -2.76 -1.02
CA HIS A 121 10.67 -2.22 -2.38
C HIS A 121 9.46 -1.30 -2.50
N ILE A 122 9.27 -0.43 -1.51
CA ILE A 122 8.23 0.58 -1.45
C ILE A 122 8.84 1.97 -1.27
N THR A 123 8.02 3.00 -1.37
CA THR A 123 8.45 4.36 -1.05
C THR A 123 8.39 4.62 0.46
N GLU A 124 9.21 5.55 0.96
CA GLU A 124 9.14 5.95 2.37
C GLU A 124 7.80 6.57 2.73
N ASP A 125 7.22 7.37 1.84
CA ASP A 125 5.90 7.98 2.06
C ASP A 125 4.82 6.91 2.23
N TYR A 126 4.83 5.89 1.39
CA TYR A 126 3.91 4.75 1.49
C TYR A 126 4.07 4.01 2.83
N LEU A 127 5.31 3.80 3.26
CA LEU A 127 5.61 3.20 4.56
C LEU A 127 5.05 4.04 5.72
N GLN A 128 5.25 5.36 5.69
CA GLN A 128 4.77 6.25 6.75
C GLN A 128 3.23 6.27 6.82
N GLU A 129 2.57 6.29 5.68
CA GLU A 129 1.11 6.19 5.61
C GLU A 129 0.59 4.86 6.16
N CYS A 130 1.27 3.76 5.83
CA CYS A 130 0.97 2.43 6.37
C CYS A 130 1.11 2.39 7.90
N ILE A 131 2.21 2.90 8.43
CA ILE A 131 2.46 2.93 9.88
C ILE A 131 1.37 3.75 10.59
N LYS A 132 1.00 4.89 10.03
CA LYS A 132 -0.10 5.71 10.55
C LYS A 132 -1.42 4.93 10.57
N CYS A 133 -1.74 4.25 9.50
CA CYS A 133 -2.93 3.40 9.41
C CYS A 133 -2.90 2.28 10.45
N TYR A 134 -1.77 1.62 10.63
CA TYR A 134 -1.62 0.54 11.61
C TYR A 134 -1.68 1.04 13.05
N ARG A 135 -1.18 2.24 13.34
CA ARG A 135 -1.39 2.87 14.66
C ARG A 135 -2.86 3.06 14.98
N GLU A 136 -3.62 3.51 14.01
CA GLU A 136 -5.07 3.69 14.16
C GLU A 136 -5.79 2.36 14.35
N LYS A 137 -5.34 1.32 13.65
CA LYS A 137 -5.95 0.00 13.70
C LYS A 137 -5.57 -0.80 14.95
N TYR A 138 -4.28 -0.83 15.29
CA TYR A 138 -3.74 -1.71 16.34
C TYR A 138 -3.44 -0.98 17.66
N GLY A 139 -3.32 0.34 17.66
CA GLY A 139 -2.96 1.11 18.83
C GLY A 139 -1.47 1.07 19.13
N VAL A 140 -1.12 0.90 20.41
CA VAL A 140 0.27 0.95 20.87
C VAL A 140 1.08 -0.22 20.33
N TYR A 141 0.53 -1.43 20.36
CA TYR A 141 1.21 -2.63 19.89
C TYR A 141 0.22 -3.68 19.41
N THR A 142 0.74 -4.66 18.67
CA THR A 142 0.02 -5.88 18.32
C THR A 142 0.98 -7.07 18.39
N THR A 143 0.43 -8.27 18.52
CA THR A 143 1.20 -9.51 18.55
C THR A 143 0.85 -10.39 17.38
N ILE A 144 1.85 -11.07 16.85
CA ILE A 144 1.70 -12.09 15.81
C ILE A 144 2.78 -13.15 16.01
N ASP A 145 2.39 -14.41 16.08
CA ASP A 145 3.28 -15.52 16.43
C ASP A 145 4.09 -15.19 17.71
N ASN A 146 5.42 -15.30 17.66
CA ASN A 146 6.31 -14.97 18.77
C ASN A 146 6.73 -13.50 18.81
N TYR A 147 6.12 -12.64 17.99
CA TYR A 147 6.55 -11.26 17.83
C TYR A 147 5.59 -10.29 18.45
N VAL A 148 6.13 -9.19 18.96
CA VAL A 148 5.39 -8.00 19.37
C VAL A 148 5.85 -6.86 18.49
N ILE A 149 4.91 -6.16 17.87
CA ILE A 149 5.18 -4.99 17.04
C ILE A 149 4.61 -3.78 17.76
N TYR A 150 5.49 -2.85 18.11
CA TYR A 150 5.11 -1.57 18.70
C TYR A 150 5.01 -0.50 17.63
N PHE A 151 3.94 0.28 17.68
CA PHE A 151 3.73 1.42 16.78
C PHE A 151 3.91 2.77 17.48
N ILE A 152 3.81 2.79 18.81
CA ILE A 152 3.92 3.98 19.64
C ILE A 152 4.88 3.69 20.78
N PRO A 153 5.84 4.59 21.10
CA PRO A 153 6.13 5.88 20.45
C PRO A 153 6.81 5.76 19.08
N ASN A 154 7.52 4.67 18.83
CA ASN A 154 8.23 4.40 17.59
C ASN A 154 7.98 2.96 17.14
N LEU A 155 8.15 2.71 15.84
CA LEU A 155 8.08 1.36 15.29
C LEU A 155 9.22 0.51 15.86
N ALA A 156 8.88 -0.58 16.49
CA ALA A 156 9.84 -1.53 17.04
C ALA A 156 9.28 -2.95 17.02
N VAL A 157 10.15 -3.92 16.90
CA VAL A 157 9.78 -5.34 16.92
C VAL A 157 10.55 -6.06 18.02
N GLY A 158 9.82 -6.77 18.88
CA GLY A 158 10.38 -7.67 19.88
C GLY A 158 10.03 -9.11 19.55
N GLU A 159 10.93 -10.03 19.82
CA GLU A 159 10.69 -11.46 19.72
C GLU A 159 10.58 -12.06 21.11
N HIS A 160 9.51 -12.81 21.37
CA HIS A 160 9.36 -13.56 22.58
C HIS A 160 10.11 -14.88 22.48
N ILE A 161 11.13 -15.04 23.30
CA ILE A 161 11.91 -16.27 23.38
C ILE A 161 11.39 -17.09 24.54
N ASP A 162 10.84 -18.26 24.28
CA ASP A 162 10.51 -19.22 25.31
C ASP A 162 11.80 -19.76 25.89
N ILE A 163 11.98 -19.52 27.19
CA ILE A 163 13.12 -20.07 27.94
C ILE A 163 12.75 -21.46 28.46
#